data_b5fc691464aa65cc98294792bacbb4f8
#
_entry.id   b5fc691464aa65cc98294792bacbb4f8
#
_cell.length_a   1.000
_cell.length_b   1.000
_cell.length_c   1.000
_cell.angle_alpha   90.00
_cell.angle_beta   90.00
_cell.angle_gamma   90.00
#
_symmetry.space_group_name_H-M   'P 1'
#
loop_
_entity.id
_entity.type
_entity.pdbx_description
1 polymer ?
#
loop_
_entity_poly.entity_id
_entity_poly.type
_entity_poly.pdbx_seq_one_letter_code
_entity_poly.pdbx_strand_id
1 'polypeptide(L)'
;VADPRPGRVERPAVRPPSPRRVLADLGTDELVNGLVGMVFSVTGPVAVILATGAGAGLPATYVASWVFGVFVLNGLLTVVVSWVYRQPLAFFWTIPGTVVVGQALATLTWPEGIGAFVMSAVVMLVLGLTGRVDALMRLLPMPVVMAMVAGVFLPFGLGLVEAIGADVAIAGPMALAFVAASAVPALGRWVPPILGALVVGVLAVLVSGRLSAAEVGGPWLAAPVVTAPELSLAAVGQLVVPLVITVLVVQNGQGLAVLTAAGHRPPMNVVTLACGLVSLPAAAVGAVSTCLTGPTNALLVASGERSRQYAAAIWCGALAVAFGDRKS
;
A
#
# COMPACT_ATOMS: atom_id res chain seq x y z
N VAL A 1 -15.69 -21.73 -13.07
CA VAL A 1 -14.94 -22.94 -12.73
C VAL A 1 -13.48 -22.55 -12.80
N ALA A 2 -12.79 -22.46 -11.64
CA ALA A 2 -11.36 -22.24 -11.58
C ALA A 2 -10.68 -23.50 -12.17
N ASP A 3 -9.72 -23.30 -13.07
CA ASP A 3 -8.89 -24.42 -13.58
C ASP A 3 -8.09 -25.01 -12.42
N PRO A 4 -8.34 -26.26 -11.98
CA PRO A 4 -7.75 -26.80 -10.76
C PRO A 4 -6.31 -27.29 -10.93
N ARG A 5 -5.61 -26.87 -11.97
CA ARG A 5 -4.22 -27.32 -12.19
C ARG A 5 -3.25 -26.45 -11.40
N PRO A 6 -2.57 -27.01 -10.37
CA PRO A 6 -1.52 -26.28 -9.66
C PRO A 6 -0.38 -25.93 -10.63
N GLY A 7 0.11 -24.69 -10.57
CA GLY A 7 1.30 -24.26 -11.28
C GLY A 7 1.11 -23.43 -12.53
N ARG A 8 -0.08 -22.90 -12.81
CA ARG A 8 -0.29 -22.01 -13.96
C ARG A 8 -0.61 -20.57 -13.52
N VAL A 9 0.04 -19.64 -14.20
CA VAL A 9 -0.32 -18.21 -14.18
C VAL A 9 -1.76 -18.08 -14.69
N GLU A 10 -2.65 -17.52 -13.88
CA GLU A 10 -4.07 -17.40 -14.21
C GLU A 10 -4.26 -16.46 -15.41
N ARG A 11 -5.04 -16.88 -16.38
CA ARG A 11 -5.38 -16.04 -17.53
C ARG A 11 -6.57 -15.13 -17.20
N PRO A 12 -6.63 -13.91 -17.78
CA PRO A 12 -7.80 -13.06 -17.65
C PRO A 12 -9.06 -13.80 -18.09
N ALA A 13 -10.12 -13.79 -17.24
CA ALA A 13 -11.40 -14.42 -17.54
C ALA A 13 -12.14 -13.72 -18.69
N VAL A 14 -11.86 -12.43 -18.88
CA VAL A 14 -12.44 -11.56 -19.93
C VAL A 14 -11.29 -10.85 -20.64
N ARG A 15 -11.43 -10.62 -21.94
CA ARG A 15 -10.42 -9.86 -22.71
C ARG A 15 -10.24 -8.45 -22.14
N PRO A 16 -9.01 -7.92 -22.11
CA PRO A 16 -8.76 -6.54 -21.73
C PRO A 16 -9.65 -5.59 -22.53
N PRO A 17 -10.20 -4.54 -21.92
CA PRO A 17 -11.02 -3.57 -22.63
C PRO A 17 -10.17 -2.74 -23.59
N SER A 18 -10.78 -2.34 -24.71
CA SER A 18 -10.12 -1.39 -25.62
C SER A 18 -9.89 -0.04 -24.92
N PRO A 19 -8.88 0.76 -25.35
CA PRO A 19 -8.63 2.08 -24.76
C PRO A 19 -9.86 3.00 -24.76
N ARG A 20 -10.68 2.94 -25.83
CA ARG A 20 -11.95 3.71 -25.92
C ARG A 20 -12.95 3.27 -24.84
N ARG A 21 -13.00 1.99 -24.54
CA ARG A 21 -13.88 1.46 -23.48
C ARG A 21 -13.38 1.86 -22.10
N VAL A 22 -12.06 1.83 -21.87
CA VAL A 22 -11.47 2.31 -20.62
C VAL A 22 -11.86 3.77 -20.38
N LEU A 23 -11.69 4.64 -21.39
CA LEU A 23 -12.07 6.05 -21.29
C LEU A 23 -13.57 6.25 -21.00
N ALA A 24 -14.44 5.40 -21.55
CA ALA A 24 -15.88 5.43 -21.27
C ALA A 24 -16.22 4.94 -19.87
N ASP A 25 -15.43 4.02 -19.31
CA ASP A 25 -15.62 3.45 -17.97
C ASP A 25 -14.95 4.32 -16.87
N LEU A 26 -14.11 5.32 -17.22
CA LEU A 26 -13.50 6.30 -16.30
C LEU A 26 -14.51 7.40 -15.90
N GLY A 27 -15.58 6.99 -15.20
CA GLY A 27 -16.65 7.88 -14.77
C GLY A 27 -16.33 8.64 -13.47
N THR A 28 -17.29 9.45 -13.02
CA THR A 28 -17.15 10.27 -11.80
C THR A 28 -17.06 9.42 -10.55
N ASP A 29 -17.87 8.35 -10.45
CA ASP A 29 -17.88 7.47 -9.28
C ASP A 29 -16.55 6.72 -9.15
N GLU A 30 -16.01 6.25 -10.27
CA GLU A 30 -14.72 5.58 -10.34
C GLU A 30 -13.57 6.54 -9.99
N LEU A 31 -13.66 7.80 -10.43
CA LEU A 31 -12.70 8.85 -10.06
C LEU A 31 -12.75 9.12 -8.55
N VAL A 32 -13.94 9.27 -7.97
CA VAL A 32 -14.10 9.53 -6.53
C VAL A 32 -13.51 8.37 -5.72
N ASN A 33 -13.85 7.12 -6.04
CA ASN A 33 -13.30 5.95 -5.35
C ASN A 33 -11.78 5.86 -5.50
N GLY A 34 -11.26 6.12 -6.71
CA GLY A 34 -9.82 6.15 -6.98
C GLY A 34 -9.10 7.24 -6.18
N LEU A 35 -9.69 8.44 -6.12
CA LEU A 35 -9.17 9.56 -5.34
C LEU A 35 -9.18 9.25 -3.83
N VAL A 36 -10.27 8.70 -3.31
CA VAL A 36 -10.37 8.31 -1.89
C VAL A 36 -9.32 7.26 -1.54
N GLY A 37 -9.15 6.24 -2.41
CA GLY A 37 -8.11 5.22 -2.24
C GLY A 37 -6.70 5.82 -2.26
N MET A 38 -6.44 6.79 -3.14
CA MET A 38 -5.16 7.49 -3.21
C MET A 38 -4.92 8.37 -1.98
N VAL A 39 -5.90 9.18 -1.57
CA VAL A 39 -5.79 10.03 -0.36
C VAL A 39 -5.52 9.17 0.88
N PHE A 40 -6.21 8.05 1.03
CA PHE A 40 -5.90 7.09 2.10
C PHE A 40 -4.43 6.65 2.05
N SER A 41 -3.94 6.27 0.87
CA SER A 41 -2.57 5.76 0.70
C SER A 41 -1.49 6.81 0.98
N VAL A 42 -1.76 8.08 0.65
CA VAL A 42 -0.82 9.19 0.88
C VAL A 42 -0.80 9.64 2.34
N THR A 43 -1.90 9.55 3.07
CA THR A 43 -1.99 10.08 4.44
C THR A 43 -1.34 9.16 5.47
N GLY A 44 -2.07 8.20 6.02
CA GLY A 44 -1.58 7.32 7.08
C GLY A 44 -0.37 6.47 6.68
N PRO A 45 -0.43 5.71 5.57
CA PRO A 45 0.66 4.84 5.14
C PRO A 45 1.99 5.54 4.86
N VAL A 46 1.99 6.75 4.27
CA VAL A 46 3.22 7.51 4.03
C VAL A 46 3.86 7.95 5.34
N ALA A 47 3.07 8.35 6.33
CA ALA A 47 3.59 8.71 7.64
C ALA A 47 4.44 7.60 8.27
N VAL A 48 4.11 6.33 7.99
CA VAL A 48 4.90 5.17 8.45
C VAL A 48 6.27 5.14 7.77
N ILE A 49 6.35 5.42 6.47
CA ILE A 49 7.63 5.51 5.74
C ILE A 49 8.47 6.64 6.33
N LEU A 50 7.88 7.81 6.53
CA LEU A 50 8.57 8.98 7.09
C LEU A 50 9.10 8.69 8.50
N ALA A 51 8.26 8.11 9.37
CA ALA A 51 8.65 7.74 10.73
C ALA A 51 9.76 6.67 10.74
N THR A 52 9.64 5.66 9.87
CA THR A 52 10.65 4.60 9.71
C THR A 52 11.99 5.17 9.23
N GLY A 53 11.95 6.02 8.19
CA GLY A 53 13.15 6.66 7.65
C GLY A 53 13.84 7.57 8.68
N ALA A 54 13.06 8.39 9.39
CA ALA A 54 13.56 9.26 10.45
C ALA A 54 14.16 8.45 11.61
N GLY A 55 13.45 7.40 12.06
CA GLY A 55 13.92 6.51 13.14
C GLY A 55 15.20 5.75 12.79
N ALA A 56 15.40 5.41 11.52
CA ALA A 56 16.62 4.78 11.01
C ALA A 56 17.73 5.78 10.65
N GLY A 57 17.52 7.09 10.81
CA GLY A 57 18.49 8.13 10.46
C GLY A 57 18.78 8.23 8.96
N LEU A 58 17.83 7.82 8.11
CA LEU A 58 18.01 7.89 6.66
C LEU A 58 17.97 9.34 6.16
N PRO A 59 18.85 9.72 5.24
CA PRO A 59 18.77 11.01 4.57
C PRO A 59 17.43 11.20 3.87
N ALA A 60 16.90 12.43 3.83
CA ALA A 60 15.64 12.77 3.20
C ALA A 60 15.56 12.31 1.73
N THR A 61 16.68 12.30 1.01
CA THR A 61 16.78 11.82 -0.38
C THR A 61 16.48 10.33 -0.52
N TYR A 62 16.86 9.50 0.45
CA TYR A 62 16.54 8.06 0.48
C TYR A 62 15.07 7.83 0.78
N VAL A 63 14.50 8.60 1.71
CA VAL A 63 13.08 8.54 2.04
C VAL A 63 12.21 8.99 0.84
N ALA A 64 12.61 10.07 0.17
CA ALA A 64 11.94 10.53 -1.06
C ALA A 64 12.03 9.48 -2.18
N SER A 65 13.18 8.82 -2.34
CA SER A 65 13.38 7.72 -3.29
C SER A 65 12.48 6.52 -2.95
N TRP A 66 12.33 6.20 -1.67
CA TRP A 66 11.40 5.18 -1.19
C TRP A 66 9.96 5.52 -1.55
N VAL A 67 9.52 6.76 -1.27
CA VAL A 67 8.17 7.25 -1.64
C VAL A 67 7.96 7.18 -3.15
N PHE A 68 8.94 7.61 -3.96
CA PHE A 68 8.90 7.45 -5.42
C PHE A 68 8.64 5.98 -5.81
N GLY A 69 9.44 5.04 -5.29
CA GLY A 69 9.32 3.62 -5.62
C GLY A 69 7.95 3.04 -5.29
N VAL A 70 7.41 3.34 -4.09
CA VAL A 70 6.11 2.79 -3.66
C VAL A 70 4.92 3.40 -4.40
N PHE A 71 5.01 4.62 -4.92
CA PHE A 71 3.90 5.25 -5.65
C PHE A 71 4.00 5.05 -7.15
N VAL A 72 5.16 5.33 -7.75
CA VAL A 72 5.29 5.27 -9.22
C VAL A 72 5.23 3.82 -9.70
N LEU A 73 6.05 2.93 -9.15
CA LEU A 73 6.12 1.55 -9.64
C LEU A 73 4.82 0.78 -9.32
N ASN A 74 4.28 0.95 -8.13
CA ASN A 74 3.03 0.29 -7.75
C ASN A 74 1.81 0.92 -8.45
N GLY A 75 1.83 2.21 -8.71
CA GLY A 75 0.81 2.89 -9.50
C GLY A 75 0.75 2.36 -10.93
N LEU A 76 1.90 2.22 -11.59
CA LEU A 76 2.01 1.61 -12.91
C LEU A 76 1.50 0.16 -12.90
N LEU A 77 1.92 -0.63 -11.92
CA LEU A 77 1.44 -2.01 -11.75
C LEU A 77 -0.08 -2.06 -11.58
N THR A 78 -0.63 -1.20 -10.72
CA THR A 78 -2.07 -1.08 -10.47
C THR A 78 -2.83 -0.81 -11.77
N VAL A 79 -2.39 0.16 -12.56
CA VAL A 79 -3.00 0.49 -13.86
C VAL A 79 -2.98 -0.72 -14.80
N VAL A 80 -1.79 -1.32 -14.98
CA VAL A 80 -1.61 -2.41 -15.96
C VAL A 80 -2.42 -3.65 -15.57
N VAL A 81 -2.29 -4.11 -14.32
CA VAL A 81 -2.93 -5.37 -13.89
C VAL A 81 -4.45 -5.21 -13.79
N SER A 82 -4.93 -4.05 -13.29
CA SER A 82 -6.37 -3.76 -13.25
C SER A 82 -6.98 -3.68 -14.64
N TRP A 83 -6.28 -3.09 -15.60
CA TRP A 83 -6.72 -3.07 -17.00
C TRP A 83 -6.78 -4.47 -17.61
N VAL A 84 -5.70 -5.26 -17.45
CA VAL A 84 -5.59 -6.61 -18.05
C VAL A 84 -6.66 -7.56 -17.50
N TYR A 85 -6.88 -7.54 -16.18
CA TYR A 85 -7.82 -8.47 -15.52
C TYR A 85 -9.23 -7.93 -15.35
N ARG A 86 -9.48 -6.64 -15.67
CA ARG A 86 -10.76 -5.95 -15.44
C ARG A 86 -11.26 -6.13 -14.01
N GLN A 87 -10.36 -6.02 -13.06
CA GLN A 87 -10.65 -6.09 -11.62
C GLN A 87 -9.95 -4.93 -10.91
N PRO A 88 -10.49 -4.41 -9.82
CA PRO A 88 -9.87 -3.34 -9.05
C PRO A 88 -8.71 -3.90 -8.22
N LEU A 89 -7.55 -4.07 -8.84
CA LEU A 89 -6.37 -4.65 -8.23
C LEU A 89 -5.37 -3.54 -7.87
N ALA A 90 -5.55 -2.91 -6.70
CA ALA A 90 -4.65 -1.87 -6.24
C ALA A 90 -3.43 -2.47 -5.52
N PHE A 91 -2.27 -2.17 -6.06
CA PHE A 91 -0.97 -2.53 -5.51
C PHE A 91 -0.34 -1.28 -4.87
N PHE A 92 0.14 -1.45 -3.65
CA PHE A 92 0.99 -0.51 -2.95
C PHE A 92 2.06 -1.31 -2.19
N TRP A 93 2.58 -0.78 -1.09
CA TRP A 93 3.60 -1.45 -0.28
C TRP A 93 3.02 -2.07 0.98
N THR A 94 3.75 -2.99 1.57
CA THR A 94 3.38 -3.60 2.84
C THR A 94 3.60 -2.64 4.01
N ILE A 95 2.52 -2.09 4.57
CA ILE A 95 2.60 -1.20 5.75
C ILE A 95 3.18 -1.96 6.96
N PRO A 96 2.69 -3.18 7.32
CA PRO A 96 3.28 -3.97 8.38
C PRO A 96 4.76 -4.27 8.12
N GLY A 97 5.13 -4.56 6.86
CA GLY A 97 6.52 -4.77 6.48
C GLY A 97 7.38 -3.53 6.70
N THR A 98 6.86 -2.32 6.44
CA THR A 98 7.57 -1.06 6.70
C THR A 98 7.91 -0.90 8.19
N VAL A 99 7.01 -1.28 9.08
CA VAL A 99 7.26 -1.24 10.53
C VAL A 99 8.36 -2.23 10.92
N VAL A 100 8.31 -3.45 10.37
CA VAL A 100 9.37 -4.45 10.58
C VAL A 100 10.72 -3.96 10.08
N VAL A 101 10.75 -3.26 8.93
CA VAL A 101 11.97 -2.60 8.41
C VAL A 101 12.54 -1.63 9.45
N GLY A 102 11.71 -0.77 10.03
CA GLY A 102 12.15 0.18 11.06
C GLY A 102 12.78 -0.50 12.26
N GLN A 103 12.23 -1.62 12.72
CA GLN A 103 12.79 -2.40 13.82
C GLN A 103 14.11 -3.08 13.42
N ALA A 104 14.20 -3.63 12.22
CA ALA A 104 15.38 -4.33 11.74
C ALA A 104 16.56 -3.38 11.49
N LEU A 105 16.32 -2.16 11.03
CA LEU A 105 17.33 -1.14 10.79
C LEU A 105 18.00 -0.61 12.09
N ALA A 106 17.51 -1.00 13.26
CA ALA A 106 18.23 -0.78 14.52
C ALA A 106 19.53 -1.62 14.61
N THR A 107 19.61 -2.72 13.86
CA THR A 107 20.76 -3.66 13.88
C THR A 107 21.32 -3.97 12.50
N LEU A 108 20.59 -3.69 11.42
CA LEU A 108 21.01 -3.89 10.04
C LEU A 108 21.37 -2.55 9.39
N THR A 109 22.30 -2.58 8.46
CA THR A 109 22.61 -1.45 7.58
C THR A 109 21.52 -1.29 6.51
N TRP A 110 21.42 -0.09 5.92
CA TRP A 110 20.49 0.15 4.83
C TRP A 110 20.73 -0.75 3.61
N PRO A 111 21.98 -0.98 3.11
CA PRO A 111 22.27 -1.93 2.05
C PRO A 111 21.81 -3.38 2.35
N GLU A 112 21.95 -3.85 3.61
CA GLU A 112 21.42 -5.15 4.04
C GLU A 112 19.88 -5.19 4.00
N GLY A 113 19.23 -4.08 4.36
CA GLY A 113 17.78 -3.90 4.18
C GLY A 113 17.36 -4.04 2.72
N ILE A 114 18.07 -3.36 1.81
CA ILE A 114 17.84 -3.48 0.35
C ILE A 114 18.07 -4.93 -0.11
N GLY A 115 19.12 -5.60 0.37
CA GLY A 115 19.36 -7.02 0.10
C GLY A 115 18.20 -7.91 0.52
N ALA A 116 17.62 -7.65 1.69
CA ALA A 116 16.42 -8.35 2.17
C ALA A 116 15.19 -8.09 1.29
N PHE A 117 15.00 -6.86 0.80
CA PHE A 117 13.90 -6.54 -0.13
C PHE A 117 14.04 -7.31 -1.44
N VAL A 118 15.26 -7.38 -2.00
CA VAL A 118 15.54 -8.17 -3.21
C VAL A 118 15.30 -9.66 -2.96
N MET A 119 15.81 -10.22 -1.86
CA MET A 119 15.59 -11.62 -1.52
C MET A 119 14.10 -11.95 -1.34
N SER A 120 13.34 -11.07 -0.67
CA SER A 120 11.89 -11.21 -0.52
C SER A 120 11.17 -11.19 -1.87
N ALA A 121 11.59 -10.32 -2.78
CA ALA A 121 11.06 -10.25 -4.14
C ALA A 121 11.33 -11.55 -4.91
N VAL A 122 12.53 -12.10 -4.81
CA VAL A 122 12.88 -13.38 -5.45
C VAL A 122 12.04 -14.53 -4.89
N VAL A 123 11.84 -14.59 -3.57
CA VAL A 123 10.98 -15.62 -2.96
C VAL A 123 9.54 -15.50 -3.48
N MET A 124 9.00 -14.29 -3.57
CA MET A 124 7.64 -14.05 -4.12
C MET A 124 7.57 -14.45 -5.60
N LEU A 125 8.59 -14.16 -6.40
CA LEU A 125 8.66 -14.60 -7.81
C LEU A 125 8.62 -16.13 -7.92
N VAL A 126 9.44 -16.81 -7.15
CA VAL A 126 9.48 -18.28 -7.15
C VAL A 126 8.13 -18.87 -6.74
N LEU A 127 7.51 -18.33 -5.69
CA LEU A 127 6.19 -18.79 -5.22
C LEU A 127 5.11 -18.54 -6.28
N GLY A 128 5.07 -17.35 -6.88
CA GLY A 128 4.11 -17.01 -7.93
C GLY A 128 4.26 -17.89 -9.17
N LEU A 129 5.50 -18.16 -9.60
CA LEU A 129 5.80 -19.04 -10.76
C LEU A 129 5.45 -20.50 -10.49
N THR A 130 5.68 -20.99 -9.26
CA THR A 130 5.40 -22.38 -8.91
C THR A 130 3.91 -22.64 -8.64
N GLY A 131 3.08 -21.58 -8.52
CA GLY A 131 1.67 -21.70 -8.19
C GLY A 131 1.39 -22.26 -6.79
N ARG A 132 2.36 -22.19 -5.89
CA ARG A 132 2.26 -22.73 -4.52
C ARG A 132 1.81 -21.69 -3.47
N VAL A 133 1.36 -20.53 -3.92
CA VAL A 133 0.91 -19.43 -3.03
C VAL A 133 -0.18 -19.92 -2.07
N ASP A 134 -1.22 -20.59 -2.59
CA ASP A 134 -2.31 -21.12 -1.77
C ASP A 134 -1.84 -22.16 -0.74
N ALA A 135 -0.89 -23.01 -1.11
CA ALA A 135 -0.33 -24.01 -0.20
C ALA A 135 0.41 -23.35 0.97
N LEU A 136 1.19 -22.31 0.69
CA LEU A 136 1.90 -21.53 1.70
C LEU A 136 0.92 -20.78 2.62
N MET A 137 -0.10 -20.13 2.04
CA MET A 137 -1.10 -19.41 2.82
C MET A 137 -1.89 -20.32 3.77
N ARG A 138 -2.13 -21.57 3.39
CA ARG A 138 -2.80 -22.59 4.25
C ARG A 138 -1.89 -23.16 5.35
N LEU A 139 -0.58 -23.08 5.17
CA LEU A 139 0.39 -23.61 6.15
C LEU A 139 0.46 -22.74 7.41
N LEU A 140 0.14 -21.44 7.29
CA LEU A 140 0.22 -20.50 8.40
C LEU A 140 -1.12 -20.48 9.17
N PRO A 141 -1.12 -20.86 10.47
CA PRO A 141 -2.32 -20.81 11.29
C PRO A 141 -2.84 -19.37 11.40
N MET A 142 -4.11 -19.16 11.07
CA MET A 142 -4.74 -17.84 11.09
C MET A 142 -4.55 -17.08 12.43
N PRO A 143 -4.60 -17.73 13.63
CA PRO A 143 -4.34 -17.05 14.89
C PRO A 143 -2.93 -16.41 14.96
N VAL A 144 -1.91 -17.10 14.42
CA VAL A 144 -0.53 -16.57 14.38
C VAL A 144 -0.46 -15.34 13.49
N VAL A 145 -1.10 -15.39 12.30
CA VAL A 145 -1.17 -14.26 11.38
C VAL A 145 -1.88 -13.07 12.03
N MET A 146 -3.01 -13.31 12.69
CA MET A 146 -3.77 -12.25 13.36
C MET A 146 -3.01 -11.65 14.54
N ALA A 147 -2.29 -12.47 15.32
CA ALA A 147 -1.43 -11.99 16.40
C ALA A 147 -0.28 -11.11 15.87
N MET A 148 0.34 -11.51 14.75
CA MET A 148 1.37 -10.70 14.08
C MET A 148 0.80 -9.36 13.59
N VAL A 149 -0.38 -9.36 12.96
CA VAL A 149 -1.08 -8.14 12.53
C VAL A 149 -1.36 -7.23 13.73
N ALA A 150 -1.92 -7.78 14.81
CA ALA A 150 -2.20 -7.02 16.02
C ALA A 150 -0.92 -6.41 16.62
N GLY A 151 0.17 -7.19 16.71
CA GLY A 151 1.46 -6.70 17.21
C GLY A 151 2.06 -5.59 16.36
N VAL A 152 1.96 -5.69 15.04
CA VAL A 152 2.47 -4.67 14.11
C VAL A 152 1.64 -3.39 14.19
N PHE A 153 0.31 -3.48 14.36
CA PHE A 153 -0.57 -2.30 14.40
C PHE A 153 -0.73 -1.69 15.80
N LEU A 154 -0.35 -2.40 16.86
CA LEU A 154 -0.42 -1.89 18.23
C LEU A 154 0.30 -0.54 18.43
N PRO A 155 1.54 -0.32 17.91
CA PRO A 155 2.21 0.99 18.03
C PRO A 155 1.42 2.14 17.40
N PHE A 156 0.64 1.90 16.35
CA PHE A 156 -0.20 2.95 15.74
C PHE A 156 -1.37 3.34 16.64
N GLY A 157 -1.98 2.36 17.33
CA GLY A 157 -3.01 2.64 18.35
C GLY A 157 -2.45 3.43 19.53
N LEU A 158 -1.26 3.07 20.01
CA LEU A 158 -0.56 3.79 21.06
C LEU A 158 -0.16 5.19 20.58
N GLY A 159 0.37 5.31 19.37
CA GLY A 159 0.74 6.59 18.76
C GLY A 159 -0.43 7.57 18.61
N LEU A 160 -1.66 7.10 18.44
CA LEU A 160 -2.84 7.95 18.48
C LEU A 160 -3.03 8.60 19.88
N VAL A 161 -2.87 7.80 20.93
CA VAL A 161 -2.97 8.29 22.32
C VAL A 161 -1.87 9.30 22.62
N GLU A 162 -0.64 8.98 22.20
CA GLU A 162 0.52 9.87 22.34
C GLU A 162 0.33 11.18 21.57
N ALA A 163 -0.17 11.12 20.32
CA ALA A 163 -0.46 12.30 19.51
C ALA A 163 -1.50 13.22 20.16
N ILE A 164 -2.56 12.64 20.75
CA ILE A 164 -3.56 13.41 21.50
C ILE A 164 -2.93 14.04 22.73
N GLY A 165 -2.05 13.33 23.45
CA GLY A 165 -1.33 13.86 24.61
C GLY A 165 -0.34 14.97 24.26
N ALA A 166 0.32 14.86 23.10
CA ALA A 166 1.31 15.83 22.64
C ALA A 166 0.67 17.11 22.05
N ASP A 167 -0.42 16.99 21.32
CA ASP A 167 -1.11 18.11 20.69
C ASP A 167 -2.63 17.88 20.62
N VAL A 168 -3.29 18.08 21.74
CA VAL A 168 -4.74 17.91 21.86
C VAL A 168 -5.51 18.84 20.92
N ALA A 169 -4.93 20.00 20.56
CA ALA A 169 -5.59 20.99 19.72
C ALA A 169 -5.74 20.55 18.26
N ILE A 170 -4.84 19.69 17.78
CA ILE A 170 -4.89 19.13 16.42
C ILE A 170 -5.42 17.70 16.46
N ALA A 171 -4.78 16.81 17.22
CA ALA A 171 -5.11 15.39 17.24
C ALA A 171 -6.49 15.09 17.87
N GLY A 172 -6.92 15.88 18.86
CA GLY A 172 -8.23 15.71 19.50
C GLY A 172 -9.40 15.90 18.54
N PRO A 173 -9.51 17.04 17.84
CA PRO A 173 -10.55 17.28 16.83
C PRO A 173 -10.51 16.26 15.68
N MET A 174 -9.32 15.84 15.23
CA MET A 174 -9.19 14.79 14.19
C MET A 174 -9.79 13.46 14.66
N ALA A 175 -9.44 13.02 15.87
CA ALA A 175 -9.97 11.78 16.46
C ALA A 175 -11.48 11.86 16.64
N LEU A 176 -12.01 13.00 17.14
CA LEU A 176 -13.44 13.20 17.28
C LEU A 176 -14.17 13.20 15.93
N ALA A 177 -13.62 13.82 14.90
CA ALA A 177 -14.19 13.83 13.56
C ALA A 177 -14.24 12.42 12.97
N PHE A 178 -13.18 11.63 13.15
CA PHE A 178 -13.13 10.23 12.73
C PHE A 178 -14.20 9.39 13.44
N VAL A 179 -14.29 9.49 14.75
CA VAL A 179 -15.28 8.75 15.55
C VAL A 179 -16.71 9.18 15.20
N ALA A 180 -16.96 10.48 15.06
CA ALA A 180 -18.27 11.00 14.70
C ALA A 180 -18.71 10.51 13.30
N ALA A 181 -17.83 10.59 12.30
CA ALA A 181 -18.12 10.11 10.96
C ALA A 181 -18.29 8.58 10.91
N SER A 182 -17.59 7.83 11.78
CA SER A 182 -17.72 6.39 11.90
C SER A 182 -18.99 5.96 12.63
N ALA A 183 -19.39 6.70 13.67
CA ALA A 183 -20.54 6.38 14.52
C ALA A 183 -21.89 6.84 13.94
N VAL A 184 -21.89 7.89 13.10
CA VAL A 184 -23.10 8.46 12.51
C VAL A 184 -23.20 8.06 11.02
N PRO A 185 -24.05 7.07 10.65
CA PRO A 185 -24.13 6.57 9.27
C PRO A 185 -24.51 7.64 8.24
N ALA A 186 -25.30 8.65 8.66
CA ALA A 186 -25.69 9.78 7.81
C ALA A 186 -24.48 10.64 7.44
N LEU A 187 -23.55 10.87 8.37
CA LEU A 187 -22.33 11.65 8.16
C LEU A 187 -21.31 10.84 7.35
N GLY A 188 -21.07 9.59 7.72
CA GLY A 188 -20.10 8.70 7.04
C GLY A 188 -20.47 8.39 5.59
N ARG A 189 -21.74 8.55 5.20
CA ARG A 189 -22.21 8.41 3.83
C ARG A 189 -21.76 9.56 2.93
N TRP A 190 -21.63 10.77 3.46
CA TRP A 190 -21.20 11.96 2.73
C TRP A 190 -19.70 12.20 2.80
N VAL A 191 -19.11 11.90 3.95
CA VAL A 191 -17.69 12.13 4.20
C VAL A 191 -17.09 10.86 4.81
N PRO A 192 -16.26 10.13 4.06
CA PRO A 192 -15.50 9.01 4.60
C PRO A 192 -14.76 9.43 5.88
N PRO A 193 -14.79 8.63 6.97
CA PRO A 193 -14.25 9.03 8.28
C PRO A 193 -12.82 9.54 8.23
N ILE A 194 -11.99 8.93 7.42
CA ILE A 194 -10.57 9.33 7.29
C ILE A 194 -10.42 10.69 6.59
N LEU A 195 -11.26 10.99 5.59
CA LEU A 195 -11.26 12.30 4.94
C LEU A 195 -11.79 13.39 5.87
N GLY A 196 -12.82 13.07 6.66
CA GLY A 196 -13.34 13.98 7.69
C GLY A 196 -12.27 14.36 8.71
N ALA A 197 -11.55 13.37 9.22
CA ALA A 197 -10.44 13.60 10.14
C ALA A 197 -9.31 14.43 9.50
N LEU A 198 -8.96 14.15 8.23
CA LEU A 198 -7.94 14.92 7.51
C LEU A 198 -8.34 16.38 7.31
N VAL A 199 -9.57 16.63 6.86
CA VAL A 199 -10.08 18.01 6.67
C VAL A 199 -10.07 18.78 7.99
N VAL A 200 -10.53 18.16 9.08
CA VAL A 200 -10.51 18.78 10.41
C VAL A 200 -9.07 19.05 10.87
N GLY A 201 -8.13 18.12 10.61
CA GLY A 201 -6.71 18.32 10.91
C GLY A 201 -6.11 19.49 10.15
N VAL A 202 -6.36 19.59 8.84
CA VAL A 202 -5.91 20.74 8.03
C VAL A 202 -6.47 22.05 8.56
N LEU A 203 -7.76 22.08 8.87
CA LEU A 203 -8.40 23.27 9.46
C LEU A 203 -7.80 23.65 10.82
N ALA A 204 -7.54 22.66 11.68
CA ALA A 204 -6.90 22.88 12.98
C ALA A 204 -5.49 23.47 12.84
N VAL A 205 -4.69 22.98 11.88
CA VAL A 205 -3.35 23.52 11.57
C VAL A 205 -3.45 24.95 11.03
N LEU A 206 -4.39 25.22 10.12
CA LEU A 206 -4.60 26.57 9.59
C LEU A 206 -5.02 27.56 10.69
N VAL A 207 -5.98 27.19 11.54
CA VAL A 207 -6.47 28.04 12.64
C VAL A 207 -5.39 28.27 13.70
N SER A 208 -4.54 27.26 13.95
CA SER A 208 -3.42 27.38 14.90
C SER A 208 -2.22 28.18 14.36
N GLY A 209 -2.26 28.63 13.11
CA GLY A 209 -1.18 29.40 12.48
C GLY A 209 0.13 28.61 12.30
N ARG A 210 0.09 27.30 12.39
CA ARG A 210 1.29 26.42 12.32
C ARG A 210 1.63 26.00 10.89
N LEU A 211 0.91 26.49 9.88
CA LEU A 211 1.26 26.21 8.48
C LEU A 211 2.49 27.01 8.09
N SER A 212 3.62 26.35 7.97
CA SER A 212 4.83 26.93 7.39
C SER A 212 4.85 26.70 5.89
N ALA A 213 4.62 27.74 5.10
CA ALA A 213 4.71 27.68 3.64
C ALA A 213 6.19 27.68 3.12
N ALA A 214 7.16 27.75 4.03
CA ALA A 214 8.56 28.00 3.67
C ALA A 214 9.29 26.80 3.06
N GLU A 215 8.72 25.60 3.06
CA GLU A 215 9.39 24.38 2.60
C GLU A 215 8.86 23.79 1.28
N VAL A 216 8.01 24.50 0.54
CA VAL A 216 7.47 24.02 -0.74
C VAL A 216 8.44 24.23 -1.92
N GLY A 217 9.70 24.48 -1.66
CA GLY A 217 10.75 24.76 -2.64
C GLY A 217 11.72 23.59 -2.83
N GLY A 218 11.39 22.62 -3.68
CA GLY A 218 12.29 21.56 -4.13
C GLY A 218 12.18 21.31 -5.63
N PRO A 219 13.11 20.56 -6.27
CA PRO A 219 12.96 20.18 -7.67
C PRO A 219 11.66 19.39 -7.88
N TRP A 220 10.94 19.71 -8.95
CA TRP A 220 9.61 19.17 -9.28
C TRP A 220 9.60 17.68 -9.61
N LEU A 221 10.77 17.11 -9.97
CA LEU A 221 10.91 15.70 -10.33
C LEU A 221 11.68 14.95 -9.25
N ALA A 222 11.21 13.77 -8.90
CA ALA A 222 11.91 12.88 -7.99
C ALA A 222 13.23 12.41 -8.63
N ALA A 223 14.30 12.38 -7.85
CA ALA A 223 15.57 11.78 -8.24
C ALA A 223 15.77 10.51 -7.41
N PRO A 224 15.34 9.33 -7.91
CA PRO A 224 15.48 8.09 -7.16
C PRO A 224 16.96 7.76 -6.92
N VAL A 225 17.27 7.38 -5.68
CA VAL A 225 18.60 6.97 -5.26
C VAL A 225 18.70 5.46 -5.33
N VAL A 226 19.60 4.98 -6.20
CA VAL A 226 19.85 3.53 -6.32
C VAL A 226 20.88 3.12 -5.28
N THR A 227 20.52 2.12 -4.46
CA THR A 227 21.40 1.53 -3.46
C THR A 227 21.75 0.10 -3.84
N ALA A 228 23.04 -0.24 -3.81
CA ALA A 228 23.48 -1.60 -4.04
C ALA A 228 23.04 -2.51 -2.88
N PRO A 229 22.46 -3.71 -3.15
CA PRO A 229 22.08 -4.64 -2.11
C PRO A 229 23.28 -5.33 -1.48
N GLU A 230 23.26 -5.52 -0.16
CA GLU A 230 24.18 -6.39 0.56
C GLU A 230 23.42 -7.61 1.11
N LEU A 231 23.99 -8.80 0.91
CA LEU A 231 23.37 -10.04 1.38
C LEU A 231 23.89 -10.37 2.78
N SER A 232 22.97 -10.52 3.75
CA SER A 232 23.28 -10.84 5.13
C SER A 232 22.38 -11.95 5.65
N LEU A 233 22.95 -12.95 6.31
CA LEU A 233 22.16 -13.99 6.98
C LEU A 233 21.27 -13.43 8.09
N ALA A 234 21.73 -12.40 8.78
CA ALA A 234 20.95 -11.71 9.79
C ALA A 234 19.69 -11.07 9.16
N ALA A 235 19.85 -10.44 7.99
CA ALA A 235 18.74 -9.85 7.23
C ALA A 235 17.71 -10.89 6.76
N VAL A 236 18.13 -12.13 6.48
CA VAL A 236 17.19 -13.22 6.12
C VAL A 236 16.21 -13.49 7.25
N GLY A 237 16.70 -13.70 8.46
CA GLY A 237 15.85 -14.00 9.62
C GLY A 237 15.02 -12.80 10.07
N GLN A 238 15.64 -11.62 10.13
CA GLN A 238 15.01 -10.41 10.70
C GLN A 238 14.06 -9.73 9.72
N LEU A 239 14.27 -9.86 8.42
CA LEU A 239 13.55 -9.08 7.43
C LEU A 239 12.91 -9.92 6.32
N VAL A 240 13.63 -10.83 5.66
CA VAL A 240 13.09 -11.56 4.49
C VAL A 240 11.86 -12.38 4.87
N VAL A 241 11.97 -13.19 5.93
CA VAL A 241 10.86 -14.04 6.37
C VAL A 241 9.65 -13.22 6.80
N PRO A 242 9.78 -12.21 7.69
CA PRO A 242 8.66 -11.33 8.03
C PRO A 242 8.06 -10.59 6.83
N LEU A 243 8.87 -10.08 5.90
CA LEU A 243 8.37 -9.37 4.71
C LEU A 243 7.53 -10.30 3.82
N VAL A 244 8.02 -11.50 3.54
CA VAL A 244 7.27 -12.48 2.73
C VAL A 244 5.94 -12.82 3.39
N ILE A 245 5.91 -13.04 4.71
CA ILE A 245 4.69 -13.32 5.45
C ILE A 245 3.74 -12.11 5.42
N THR A 246 4.24 -10.90 5.70
CA THR A 246 3.40 -9.70 5.69
C THR A 246 2.81 -9.40 4.32
N VAL A 247 3.54 -9.65 3.25
CA VAL A 247 3.03 -9.48 1.88
C VAL A 247 2.00 -10.56 1.55
N LEU A 248 2.38 -11.83 1.63
CA LEU A 248 1.56 -12.91 1.10
C LEU A 248 0.32 -13.16 1.95
N VAL A 249 0.50 -13.25 3.27
CA VAL A 249 -0.59 -13.68 4.16
C VAL A 249 -1.40 -12.50 4.66
N VAL A 250 -0.72 -11.43 5.12
CA VAL A 250 -1.44 -10.29 5.69
C VAL A 250 -2.04 -9.44 4.59
N GLN A 251 -1.24 -8.86 3.72
CA GLN A 251 -1.71 -7.86 2.76
C GLN A 251 -2.44 -8.48 1.56
N ASN A 252 -1.83 -9.44 0.89
CA ASN A 252 -2.47 -10.12 -0.24
C ASN A 252 -3.69 -10.93 0.23
N GLY A 253 -3.63 -11.53 1.44
CA GLY A 253 -4.77 -12.22 2.05
C GLY A 253 -5.94 -11.28 2.32
N GLN A 254 -5.69 -10.08 2.86
CA GLN A 254 -6.72 -9.06 3.05
C GLN A 254 -7.28 -8.57 1.71
N GLY A 255 -6.41 -8.28 0.73
CA GLY A 255 -6.84 -7.88 -0.60
C GLY A 255 -7.73 -8.94 -1.27
N LEU A 256 -7.33 -10.21 -1.17
CA LEU A 256 -8.13 -11.35 -1.64
C LEU A 256 -9.51 -11.40 -0.97
N ALA A 257 -9.56 -11.29 0.36
CA ALA A 257 -10.80 -11.36 1.12
C ALA A 257 -11.77 -10.23 0.73
N VAL A 258 -11.28 -9.00 0.66
CA VAL A 258 -12.06 -7.81 0.27
C VAL A 258 -12.61 -7.95 -1.15
N LEU A 259 -11.75 -8.29 -2.11
CA LEU A 259 -12.15 -8.42 -3.51
C LEU A 259 -13.12 -9.57 -3.74
N THR A 260 -12.93 -10.69 -3.02
CA THR A 260 -13.84 -11.84 -3.09
C THR A 260 -15.20 -11.49 -2.49
N ALA A 261 -15.25 -10.77 -1.37
CA ALA A 261 -16.48 -10.27 -0.78
C ALA A 261 -17.27 -9.34 -1.73
N ALA A 262 -16.54 -8.54 -2.53
CA ALA A 262 -17.12 -7.70 -3.59
C ALA A 262 -17.48 -8.48 -4.88
N GLY A 263 -17.31 -9.80 -4.90
CA GLY A 263 -17.66 -10.69 -6.01
C GLY A 263 -16.60 -10.78 -7.11
N HIS A 264 -15.39 -10.23 -6.90
CA HIS A 264 -14.26 -10.41 -7.80
C HIS A 264 -13.55 -11.74 -7.56
N ARG A 265 -12.69 -12.15 -8.49
CA ARG A 265 -11.86 -13.37 -8.39
C ARG A 265 -10.40 -13.02 -8.70
N PRO A 266 -9.65 -12.49 -7.72
CA PRO A 266 -8.26 -12.08 -7.94
C PRO A 266 -7.38 -13.27 -8.35
N PRO A 267 -6.50 -13.11 -9.36
CA PRO A 267 -5.58 -14.15 -9.80
C PRO A 267 -4.35 -14.18 -8.87
N MET A 268 -4.38 -14.99 -7.80
CA MET A 268 -3.41 -14.89 -6.71
C MET A 268 -1.97 -15.26 -7.09
N ASN A 269 -1.77 -16.19 -8.04
CA ASN A 269 -0.43 -16.48 -8.53
C ASN A 269 0.13 -15.30 -9.34
N VAL A 270 -0.71 -14.68 -10.19
CA VAL A 270 -0.35 -13.45 -10.93
C VAL A 270 -0.10 -12.29 -9.99
N VAL A 271 -0.96 -12.08 -8.99
CA VAL A 271 -0.77 -11.05 -7.96
C VAL A 271 0.58 -11.22 -7.27
N THR A 272 0.90 -12.43 -6.82
CA THR A 272 2.16 -12.71 -6.13
C THR A 272 3.37 -12.55 -7.06
N LEU A 273 3.25 -13.03 -8.31
CA LEU A 273 4.28 -12.87 -9.33
C LEU A 273 4.52 -11.37 -9.63
N ALA A 274 3.46 -10.60 -9.80
CA ALA A 274 3.53 -9.16 -10.05
C ALA A 274 4.15 -8.41 -8.85
N CYS A 275 3.78 -8.78 -7.62
CA CYS A 275 4.41 -8.25 -6.40
C CYS A 275 5.92 -8.51 -6.42
N GLY A 276 6.36 -9.74 -6.69
CA GLY A 276 7.78 -10.07 -6.76
C GLY A 276 8.50 -9.31 -7.88
N LEU A 277 7.90 -9.26 -9.09
CA LEU A 277 8.50 -8.62 -10.25
C LEU A 277 8.74 -7.11 -10.02
N VAL A 278 7.74 -6.41 -9.47
CA VAL A 278 7.85 -4.97 -9.23
C VAL A 278 8.65 -4.65 -7.97
N SER A 279 8.68 -5.56 -6.99
CA SER A 279 9.53 -5.37 -5.80
C SER A 279 11.03 -5.38 -6.12
N LEU A 280 11.49 -5.96 -7.24
CA LEU A 280 12.90 -5.90 -7.63
C LEU A 280 13.36 -4.48 -7.97
N PRO A 281 12.77 -3.77 -8.96
CA PRO A 281 13.13 -2.39 -9.22
C PRO A 281 12.76 -1.46 -8.05
N ALA A 282 11.70 -1.76 -7.30
CA ALA A 282 11.33 -1.02 -6.10
C ALA A 282 12.42 -1.10 -5.02
N ALA A 283 12.98 -2.27 -4.77
CA ALA A 283 14.10 -2.46 -3.85
C ALA A 283 15.33 -1.63 -4.25
N ALA A 284 15.66 -1.57 -5.55
CA ALA A 284 16.80 -0.81 -6.03
C ALA A 284 16.71 0.69 -5.70
N VAL A 285 15.50 1.25 -5.64
CA VAL A 285 15.25 2.64 -5.24
C VAL A 285 14.86 2.79 -3.76
N GLY A 286 15.07 1.76 -2.96
CA GLY A 286 14.87 1.77 -1.51
C GLY A 286 13.43 1.50 -1.06
N ALA A 287 12.53 1.12 -1.96
CA ALA A 287 11.15 0.86 -1.62
C ALA A 287 10.93 -0.57 -1.11
N VAL A 288 10.19 -0.70 -0.02
CA VAL A 288 9.79 -1.99 0.55
C VAL A 288 8.84 -2.74 -0.37
N SER A 289 8.74 -4.04 -0.16
CA SER A 289 7.99 -4.98 -1.02
C SER A 289 6.56 -4.55 -1.35
N THR A 290 6.22 -4.70 -2.61
CA THR A 290 4.89 -4.49 -3.20
C THR A 290 3.89 -5.54 -2.70
N CYS A 291 2.64 -5.16 -2.51
CA CYS A 291 1.55 -6.06 -2.12
C CYS A 291 0.20 -5.64 -2.72
N LEU A 292 -0.76 -6.56 -2.77
CA LEU A 292 -2.17 -6.26 -3.03
C LEU A 292 -2.79 -5.75 -1.73
N THR A 293 -3.03 -4.44 -1.64
CA THR A 293 -3.45 -3.81 -0.39
C THR A 293 -4.94 -3.99 -0.09
N GLY A 294 -5.27 -4.53 1.09
CA GLY A 294 -6.66 -4.72 1.52
C GLY A 294 -7.44 -3.40 1.66
N PRO A 295 -6.96 -2.44 2.47
CA PRO A 295 -7.71 -1.21 2.74
C PRO A 295 -8.01 -0.38 1.48
N THR A 296 -7.01 -0.17 0.60
CA THR A 296 -7.23 0.59 -0.64
C THR A 296 -8.23 -0.14 -1.54
N ASN A 297 -8.09 -1.48 -1.70
CA ASN A 297 -9.06 -2.25 -2.49
C ASN A 297 -10.48 -2.17 -1.93
N ALA A 298 -10.66 -2.11 -0.59
CA ALA A 298 -11.96 -1.91 0.03
C ALA A 298 -12.60 -0.58 -0.39
N LEU A 299 -11.81 0.49 -0.49
CA LEU A 299 -12.27 1.81 -0.94
C LEU A 299 -12.64 1.80 -2.43
N LEU A 300 -11.87 1.10 -3.27
CA LEU A 300 -12.12 1.01 -4.70
C LEU A 300 -13.42 0.23 -5.04
N VAL A 301 -13.84 -0.68 -4.17
CA VAL A 301 -15.06 -1.48 -4.36
C VAL A 301 -16.25 -0.98 -3.52
N ALA A 302 -16.10 0.14 -2.82
CA ALA A 302 -17.10 0.67 -1.90
C ALA A 302 -18.41 1.10 -2.60
N SER A 303 -18.32 1.51 -3.86
CA SER A 303 -19.47 1.96 -4.66
C SER A 303 -19.28 1.64 -6.14
N GLY A 304 -20.27 1.96 -6.94
CA GLY A 304 -20.23 1.80 -8.38
C GLY A 304 -20.55 0.40 -8.88
N GLU A 305 -20.69 0.28 -10.20
CA GLU A 305 -20.98 -0.97 -10.87
C GLU A 305 -19.74 -1.88 -10.89
N ARG A 306 -19.85 -3.12 -10.42
CA ARG A 306 -18.76 -4.09 -10.33
C ARG A 306 -17.95 -4.22 -11.63
N SER A 307 -18.63 -4.14 -12.77
CA SER A 307 -18.00 -4.27 -14.10
C SER A 307 -17.05 -3.11 -14.41
N ARG A 308 -17.18 -1.97 -13.73
CA ARG A 308 -16.44 -0.72 -13.93
C ARG A 308 -15.44 -0.42 -12.79
N GLN A 309 -15.50 -1.13 -11.66
CA GLN A 309 -14.62 -0.88 -10.50
C GLN A 309 -13.12 -0.96 -10.84
N TYR A 310 -12.73 -1.69 -11.89
CA TYR A 310 -11.34 -1.68 -12.38
C TYR A 310 -10.87 -0.28 -12.81
N ALA A 311 -11.78 0.59 -13.27
CA ALA A 311 -11.48 1.95 -13.65
C ALA A 311 -11.16 2.83 -12.43
N ALA A 312 -11.75 2.55 -11.26
CA ALA A 312 -11.36 3.21 -10.01
C ALA A 312 -9.90 2.90 -9.63
N ALA A 313 -9.46 1.64 -9.85
CA ALA A 313 -8.06 1.27 -9.63
C ALA A 313 -7.13 1.94 -10.66
N ILE A 314 -7.55 2.10 -11.92
CA ILE A 314 -6.79 2.85 -12.94
C ILE A 314 -6.65 4.31 -12.51
N TRP A 315 -7.71 4.97 -12.03
CA TRP A 315 -7.62 6.33 -11.47
C TRP A 315 -6.67 6.40 -10.28
N CYS A 316 -6.81 5.48 -9.31
CA CYS A 316 -5.93 5.42 -8.15
C CYS A 316 -4.46 5.25 -8.54
N GLY A 317 -4.16 4.33 -9.46
CA GLY A 317 -2.81 4.08 -9.96
C GLY A 317 -2.24 5.27 -10.75
N ALA A 318 -3.03 5.93 -11.59
CA ALA A 318 -2.60 7.12 -12.33
C ALA A 318 -2.29 8.30 -11.39
N LEU A 319 -3.14 8.51 -10.38
CA LEU A 319 -2.91 9.51 -9.33
C LEU A 319 -1.67 9.17 -8.49
N ALA A 320 -1.42 7.89 -8.22
CA ALA A 320 -0.24 7.43 -7.51
C ALA A 320 1.05 7.74 -8.29
N VAL A 321 1.07 7.48 -9.59
CA VAL A 321 2.21 7.84 -10.46
C VAL A 321 2.42 9.36 -10.46
N ALA A 322 1.36 10.14 -10.62
CA ALA A 322 1.45 11.60 -10.63
C ALA A 322 1.93 12.18 -9.28
N PHE A 323 1.59 11.55 -8.17
CA PHE A 323 2.04 11.94 -6.84
C PHE A 323 3.51 11.56 -6.60
N GLY A 324 3.88 10.31 -6.90
CA GLY A 324 5.22 9.80 -6.60
C GLY A 324 6.33 10.43 -7.46
N ASP A 325 5.98 11.00 -8.62
CA ASP A 325 6.92 11.71 -9.48
C ASP A 325 7.21 13.14 -8.99
N ARG A 326 6.37 13.68 -8.12
CA ARG A 326 6.61 14.98 -7.48
C ARG A 326 7.41 14.76 -6.21
N LYS A 327 8.44 15.56 -5.97
CA LYS A 327 9.11 15.58 -4.66
C LYS A 327 8.11 16.09 -3.62
N SER A 328 7.70 15.18 -2.80
CA SER A 328 6.96 15.47 -1.57
C SER A 328 7.92 15.88 -0.47
#